data_90c60074803af186ea57cbb469bb1e6e
#
_entry.id   90c60074803af186ea57cbb469bb1e6e
#
_cell.length_a   1.000
_cell.length_b   1.000
_cell.length_c   1.000
_cell.angle_alpha   90.00
_cell.angle_beta   90.00
_cell.angle_gamma   90.00
#
_symmetry.space_group_name_H-M   'P 1'
#
loop_
_entity.id
_entity.type
_entity.pdbx_description
1 polymer ?
#
loop_
_entity_poly.entity_id
_entity_poly.type
_entity_poly.pdbx_seq_one_letter_code
_entity_poly.pdbx_strand_id
1 'polypeptide(L)'
;LLEDIIKKVKIIYHCAALVSFNNVFKKEMIEVNTVGTSNIIDLSLKHNIDHICHVSSIATLGENGGLPVDENTHWSWENKSSYAISKYLAEMELWRGFSEGLNGFIVNPSLIIGPGFWNSGIGTIIKKSKISGPFYTPGSCGVIDVNDLTKIMILLMDKKITNERFIINSDHISYKKLMTIISTALNKTQPSIQLSPIIIKILIYIDIIWNKVRGKKIELSLDAVKYTTNHFMLNSSKIDKTISHNYVKISESIKQCIELFKKEQLRR
;
A
#
# COMPACT_ATOMS: atom_id res chain seq x y z
N LEU A 1 2.16 24.76 -14.05
CA LEU A 1 0.88 24.10 -13.73
C LEU A 1 0.81 23.65 -12.26
N LEU A 2 1.77 22.82 -11.73
CA LEU A 2 1.75 22.36 -10.33
C LEU A 2 1.86 23.57 -9.38
N GLU A 3 2.82 24.44 -9.59
CA GLU A 3 3.02 25.65 -8.80
C GLU A 3 1.77 26.57 -8.80
N ASP A 4 1.07 26.69 -9.93
CA ASP A 4 -0.14 27.49 -10.05
C ASP A 4 -1.31 26.96 -9.21
N ILE A 5 -1.28 25.68 -8.87
CA ILE A 5 -2.24 25.05 -7.97
C ILE A 5 -1.80 25.25 -6.52
N ILE A 6 -0.54 24.91 -6.21
CA ILE A 6 -0.01 24.93 -4.83
C ILE A 6 -0.11 26.34 -4.22
N LYS A 7 0.21 27.38 -4.95
CA LYS A 7 0.09 28.77 -4.43
C LYS A 7 -1.35 29.22 -4.04
N LYS A 8 -2.36 28.42 -4.40
CA LYS A 8 -3.78 28.73 -4.12
C LYS A 8 -4.38 27.91 -2.98
N VAL A 9 -3.61 26.98 -2.41
CA VAL A 9 -4.09 26.07 -1.36
C VAL A 9 -3.30 26.29 -0.07
N LYS A 10 -3.83 25.82 1.04
CA LYS A 10 -3.19 25.89 2.36
C LYS A 10 -2.83 24.52 2.90
N ILE A 11 -3.51 23.49 2.44
CA ILE A 11 -3.37 22.10 2.91
C ILE A 11 -3.16 21.19 1.70
N ILE A 12 -2.26 20.24 1.82
CA ILE A 12 -1.98 19.25 0.78
C ILE A 12 -2.13 17.83 1.34
N TYR A 13 -2.91 16.99 0.65
CA TYR A 13 -2.91 15.54 0.82
C TYR A 13 -2.19 14.92 -0.37
N HIS A 14 -0.92 14.56 -0.17
CA HIS A 14 -0.08 13.99 -1.22
C HIS A 14 -0.26 12.47 -1.27
N CYS A 15 -1.19 12.01 -2.12
CA CYS A 15 -1.51 10.59 -2.33
C CYS A 15 -0.93 10.03 -3.64
N ALA A 16 -0.35 10.88 -4.48
CA ALA A 16 0.15 10.48 -5.79
C ALA A 16 1.40 9.60 -5.66
N ALA A 17 1.35 8.43 -6.28
CA ALA A 17 2.51 7.54 -6.39
C ALA A 17 2.32 6.53 -7.53
N LEU A 18 3.43 6.12 -8.14
CA LEU A 18 3.47 4.96 -9.02
C LEU A 18 3.72 3.71 -8.17
N VAL A 19 2.83 2.73 -8.28
CA VAL A 19 2.91 1.45 -7.55
C VAL A 19 3.14 0.32 -8.53
N SER A 20 4.30 -0.33 -8.47
CA SER A 20 4.60 -1.51 -9.25
C SER A 20 5.55 -2.44 -8.47
N PHE A 21 5.30 -3.75 -8.57
CA PHE A 21 6.23 -4.77 -8.07
C PHE A 21 7.16 -5.29 -9.17
N ASN A 22 7.10 -4.70 -10.37
CA ASN A 22 7.97 -5.05 -11.47
C ASN A 22 9.20 -4.12 -11.50
N ASN A 23 10.39 -4.70 -11.39
CA ASN A 23 11.66 -3.96 -11.36
C ASN A 23 11.98 -3.19 -12.66
N VAL A 24 11.31 -3.50 -13.77
CA VAL A 24 11.40 -2.71 -15.02
C VAL A 24 11.00 -1.25 -14.80
N PHE A 25 10.04 -1.00 -13.90
CA PHE A 25 9.57 0.35 -13.56
C PHE A 25 10.38 1.03 -12.44
N LYS A 26 11.50 0.46 -12.00
CA LYS A 26 12.29 1.00 -10.88
C LYS A 26 12.66 2.47 -11.08
N LYS A 27 13.22 2.81 -12.26
CA LYS A 27 13.65 4.18 -12.57
C LYS A 27 12.46 5.14 -12.55
N GLU A 28 11.37 4.75 -13.19
CA GLU A 28 10.14 5.55 -13.26
C GLU A 28 9.49 5.71 -11.87
N MET A 29 9.48 4.65 -11.04
CA MET A 29 8.99 4.75 -9.66
C MET A 29 9.82 5.72 -8.81
N ILE A 30 11.16 5.71 -8.94
CA ILE A 30 12.02 6.64 -8.22
C ILE A 30 11.75 8.06 -8.71
N GLU A 31 11.64 8.28 -10.00
CA GLU A 31 11.37 9.60 -10.57
C GLU A 31 10.01 10.14 -10.13
N VAL A 32 8.95 9.36 -10.31
CA VAL A 32 7.59 9.79 -9.95
C VAL A 32 7.43 9.93 -8.44
N ASN A 33 7.87 8.94 -7.65
CA ASN A 33 7.59 8.93 -6.22
C ASN A 33 8.56 9.84 -5.44
N THR A 34 9.85 9.85 -5.78
CA THR A 34 10.85 10.62 -5.05
C THR A 34 10.95 12.05 -5.57
N VAL A 35 11.25 12.22 -6.87
CA VAL A 35 11.40 13.57 -7.45
C VAL A 35 10.06 14.31 -7.47
N GLY A 36 8.96 13.59 -7.76
CA GLY A 36 7.62 14.17 -7.67
C GLY A 36 7.29 14.67 -6.27
N THR A 37 7.66 13.93 -5.22
CA THR A 37 7.48 14.37 -3.82
C THR A 37 8.40 15.53 -3.48
N SER A 38 9.69 15.49 -3.88
CA SER A 38 10.63 16.60 -3.69
C SER A 38 10.07 17.91 -4.26
N ASN A 39 9.56 17.88 -5.49
CA ASN A 39 8.95 19.05 -6.13
C ASN A 39 7.76 19.62 -5.34
N ILE A 40 6.94 18.73 -4.75
CA ILE A 40 5.82 19.17 -3.91
C ILE A 40 6.34 19.83 -2.62
N ILE A 41 7.36 19.26 -1.99
CA ILE A 41 7.95 19.81 -0.78
C ILE A 41 8.57 21.18 -1.04
N ASP A 42 9.38 21.31 -2.10
CA ASP A 42 10.03 22.57 -2.47
C ASP A 42 9.00 23.68 -2.73
N LEU A 43 7.94 23.36 -3.46
CA LEU A 43 6.85 24.31 -3.72
C LEU A 43 6.03 24.61 -2.45
N SER A 44 5.87 23.64 -1.55
CA SER A 44 5.18 23.82 -0.28
C SER A 44 5.93 24.79 0.63
N LEU A 45 7.24 24.65 0.73
CA LEU A 45 8.11 25.58 1.46
C LEU A 45 8.09 26.97 0.82
N LYS A 46 8.25 27.05 -0.50
CA LYS A 46 8.24 28.33 -1.26
C LYS A 46 6.96 29.12 -1.08
N HIS A 47 5.80 28.45 -1.02
CA HIS A 47 4.49 29.09 -0.95
C HIS A 47 3.85 29.06 0.45
N ASN A 48 4.61 28.70 1.49
CA ASN A 48 4.17 28.67 2.88
C ASN A 48 2.87 27.88 3.06
N ILE A 49 2.88 26.62 2.62
CA ILE A 49 1.79 25.69 2.85
C ILE A 49 1.68 25.42 4.36
N ASP A 50 0.47 25.56 4.90
CA ASP A 50 0.25 25.43 6.34
C ASP A 50 0.47 24.01 6.83
N HIS A 51 0.07 22.99 6.02
CA HIS A 51 0.20 21.59 6.44
C HIS A 51 0.16 20.60 5.27
N ILE A 52 0.94 19.51 5.37
CA ILE A 52 0.95 18.41 4.40
C ILE A 52 0.72 17.06 5.06
N CYS A 53 -0.14 16.24 4.46
CA CYS A 53 -0.25 14.81 4.75
C CYS A 53 0.35 14.02 3.58
N HIS A 54 1.33 13.17 3.83
CA HIS A 54 1.90 12.26 2.82
C HIS A 54 1.44 10.83 3.04
N VAL A 55 0.86 10.22 2.01
CA VAL A 55 0.54 8.80 2.02
C VAL A 55 1.75 8.00 1.56
N SER A 56 2.49 7.47 2.54
CA SER A 56 3.61 6.54 2.34
C SER A 56 3.11 5.08 2.26
N SER A 57 3.77 4.14 2.89
CA SER A 57 3.40 2.73 2.93
C SER A 57 4.10 2.02 4.10
N ILE A 58 3.53 0.95 4.63
CA ILE A 58 4.26 0.04 5.53
C ILE A 58 5.52 -0.57 4.87
N ALA A 59 5.62 -0.55 3.55
CA ALA A 59 6.79 -1.02 2.83
C ALA A 59 8.06 -0.20 3.11
N THR A 60 7.94 1.03 3.65
CA THR A 60 9.06 1.89 4.08
C THR A 60 9.58 1.54 5.46
N LEU A 61 8.91 0.66 6.18
CA LEU A 61 9.33 0.21 7.49
C LEU A 61 10.36 -0.92 7.36
N GLY A 62 11.20 -1.06 8.38
CA GLY A 62 12.17 -2.15 8.48
C GLY A 62 11.52 -3.51 8.78
N GLU A 63 12.36 -4.48 9.09
CA GLU A 63 11.99 -5.78 9.63
C GLU A 63 12.47 -5.87 11.08
N ASN A 64 11.71 -6.49 11.95
CA ASN A 64 12.01 -6.51 13.38
C ASN A 64 12.21 -7.95 13.91
N GLY A 65 12.97 -8.77 13.17
CA GLY A 65 13.37 -10.12 13.63
C GLY A 65 12.20 -11.02 14.06
N GLY A 66 11.00 -10.86 13.46
CA GLY A 66 9.79 -11.61 13.83
C GLY A 66 8.93 -10.93 14.90
N LEU A 67 9.38 -9.82 15.48
CA LEU A 67 8.56 -8.98 16.37
C LEU A 67 7.68 -8.03 15.57
N PRO A 68 6.60 -7.49 16.17
CA PRO A 68 5.78 -6.48 15.50
C PRO A 68 6.59 -5.26 15.08
N VAL A 69 6.38 -4.83 13.86
CA VAL A 69 6.98 -3.62 13.27
C VAL A 69 6.18 -2.41 13.73
N ASP A 70 6.86 -1.39 14.23
CA ASP A 70 6.32 -0.10 14.63
C ASP A 70 6.97 1.06 13.88
N GLU A 71 6.57 2.29 14.21
CA GLU A 71 7.09 3.51 13.59
C GLU A 71 8.57 3.75 13.88
N ASN A 72 9.16 3.15 14.91
CA ASN A 72 10.57 3.27 15.28
C ASN A 72 11.45 2.20 14.62
N THR A 73 10.86 1.22 13.95
CA THR A 73 11.60 0.15 13.30
C THR A 73 12.47 0.72 12.19
N HIS A 74 13.80 0.54 12.32
CA HIS A 74 14.76 1.10 11.38
C HIS A 74 14.68 0.49 9.99
N TRP A 75 14.88 1.34 8.97
CA TRP A 75 15.00 0.90 7.59
C TRP A 75 16.26 0.05 7.39
N SER A 76 16.15 -0.98 6.57
CA SER A 76 17.27 -1.74 6.02
C SER A 76 17.19 -1.76 4.51
N TRP A 77 18.31 -1.58 3.82
CA TRP A 77 18.38 -1.64 2.36
C TRP A 77 18.33 -3.07 1.81
N GLU A 78 18.53 -4.06 2.67
CA GLU A 78 18.61 -5.45 2.28
C GLU A 78 17.26 -5.98 1.80
N ASN A 79 17.29 -6.65 0.64
CA ASN A 79 16.13 -7.36 0.07
C ASN A 79 14.85 -6.50 -0.07
N LYS A 80 15.00 -5.19 -0.31
CA LYS A 80 13.86 -4.29 -0.54
C LYS A 80 13.44 -4.26 -2.01
N SER A 81 12.13 -4.25 -2.24
CA SER A 81 11.57 -4.06 -3.57
C SER A 81 11.84 -2.64 -4.08
N SER A 82 11.86 -2.47 -5.41
CA SER A 82 11.99 -1.14 -6.02
C SER A 82 10.89 -0.18 -5.57
N TYR A 83 9.67 -0.69 -5.32
CA TYR A 83 8.58 0.09 -4.74
C TYR A 83 8.90 0.57 -3.34
N ALA A 84 9.35 -0.32 -2.44
CA ALA A 84 9.72 0.04 -1.07
C ALA A 84 10.81 1.13 -1.06
N ILE A 85 11.84 0.97 -1.89
CA ILE A 85 12.93 1.95 -2.04
C ILE A 85 12.38 3.31 -2.48
N SER A 86 11.55 3.36 -3.53
CA SER A 86 10.99 4.61 -4.05
C SER A 86 10.11 5.35 -3.04
N LYS A 87 9.32 4.61 -2.24
CA LYS A 87 8.49 5.19 -1.17
C LYS A 87 9.32 5.64 0.02
N TYR A 88 10.38 4.89 0.37
CA TYR A 88 11.30 5.30 1.42
C TYR A 88 12.03 6.61 1.06
N LEU A 89 12.56 6.71 -0.16
CA LEU A 89 13.21 7.93 -0.63
C LEU A 89 12.23 9.12 -0.66
N ALA A 90 10.99 8.90 -1.09
CA ALA A 90 9.94 9.93 -1.03
C ALA A 90 9.65 10.36 0.43
N GLU A 91 9.62 9.41 1.36
CA GLU A 91 9.44 9.71 2.80
C GLU A 91 10.62 10.52 3.36
N MET A 92 11.86 10.28 2.89
CA MET A 92 13.01 11.08 3.28
C MET A 92 12.90 12.55 2.80
N GLU A 93 12.28 12.81 1.66
CA GLU A 93 11.99 14.18 1.21
C GLU A 93 11.00 14.89 2.17
N LEU A 94 10.02 14.16 2.72
CA LEU A 94 9.12 14.73 3.74
C LEU A 94 9.91 15.10 5.02
N TRP A 95 10.77 14.21 5.50
CA TRP A 95 11.61 14.49 6.67
C TRP A 95 12.56 15.67 6.44
N ARG A 96 13.11 15.81 5.20
CA ARG A 96 13.84 17.02 4.80
C ARG A 96 12.94 18.25 4.91
N GLY A 97 11.75 18.22 4.29
CA GLY A 97 10.81 19.34 4.36
C GLY A 97 10.43 19.73 5.80
N PHE A 98 10.22 18.74 6.67
CA PHE A 98 9.94 19.01 8.08
C PHE A 98 11.14 19.68 8.79
N SER A 99 12.36 19.27 8.48
CA SER A 99 13.56 19.91 9.03
C SER A 99 13.77 21.35 8.52
N GLU A 100 13.23 21.66 7.35
CA GLU A 100 13.26 22.99 6.73
C GLU A 100 12.05 23.86 7.15
N GLY A 101 11.17 23.36 8.03
CA GLY A 101 10.08 24.13 8.63
C GLY A 101 8.69 23.87 8.04
N LEU A 102 8.53 22.90 7.14
CA LEU A 102 7.20 22.48 6.67
C LEU A 102 6.49 21.68 7.76
N ASN A 103 5.25 22.03 8.09
CA ASN A 103 4.44 21.25 9.00
C ASN A 103 3.73 20.12 8.28
N GLY A 104 3.64 18.94 8.90
CA GLY A 104 2.92 17.83 8.31
C GLY A 104 3.15 16.49 9.00
N PHE A 105 2.54 15.47 8.45
CA PHE A 105 2.67 14.10 8.95
C PHE A 105 2.66 13.09 7.81
N ILE A 106 3.12 11.89 8.12
CA ILE A 106 3.21 10.76 7.20
C ILE A 106 2.29 9.66 7.70
N VAL A 107 1.50 9.07 6.80
CA VAL A 107 0.76 7.85 7.07
C VAL A 107 1.37 6.69 6.30
N ASN A 108 1.58 5.56 6.99
CA ASN A 108 2.11 4.32 6.42
C ASN A 108 0.98 3.26 6.43
N PRO A 109 0.05 3.30 5.46
CA PRO A 109 -1.05 2.35 5.42
C PRO A 109 -0.56 0.95 5.07
N SER A 110 -1.24 -0.05 5.64
CA SER A 110 -1.18 -1.44 5.24
C SER A 110 -1.94 -1.66 3.92
N LEU A 111 -2.31 -2.88 3.55
CA LEU A 111 -3.05 -3.12 2.31
C LEU A 111 -4.41 -2.43 2.37
N ILE A 112 -4.60 -1.41 1.53
CA ILE A 112 -5.83 -0.63 1.47
C ILE A 112 -6.91 -1.44 0.74
N ILE A 113 -8.04 -1.62 1.40
CA ILE A 113 -9.24 -2.24 0.85
C ILE A 113 -10.19 -1.14 0.39
N GLY A 114 -10.41 -1.07 -0.92
CA GLY A 114 -11.30 -0.07 -1.50
C GLY A 114 -11.59 -0.35 -2.97
N PRO A 115 -12.73 0.13 -3.49
CA PRO A 115 -13.13 -0.05 -4.89
C PRO A 115 -12.43 0.95 -5.82
N GLY A 116 -12.55 0.71 -7.15
CA GLY A 116 -12.20 1.66 -8.22
C GLY A 116 -10.94 1.29 -8.99
N PHE A 117 -9.85 0.94 -8.35
CA PHE A 117 -8.58 0.61 -8.99
C PHE A 117 -8.39 -0.90 -9.15
N TRP A 118 -9.07 -1.50 -10.14
CA TRP A 118 -9.08 -2.96 -10.33
C TRP A 118 -7.78 -3.56 -10.90
N ASN A 119 -6.86 -2.73 -11.35
CA ASN A 119 -5.56 -3.17 -11.91
C ASN A 119 -4.40 -3.07 -10.91
N SER A 120 -4.66 -2.68 -9.66
CA SER A 120 -3.65 -2.56 -8.61
C SER A 120 -4.19 -2.99 -7.25
N GLY A 121 -3.31 -3.23 -6.27
CA GLY A 121 -3.67 -3.55 -4.90
C GLY A 121 -4.69 -4.68 -4.78
N ILE A 122 -5.71 -4.47 -3.96
CA ILE A 122 -6.80 -5.45 -3.74
C ILE A 122 -7.56 -5.78 -5.03
N GLY A 123 -7.69 -4.84 -5.97
CA GLY A 123 -8.35 -5.07 -7.25
C GLY A 123 -7.69 -6.19 -8.07
N THR A 124 -6.36 -6.25 -8.09
CA THR A 124 -5.61 -7.33 -8.73
C THR A 124 -5.88 -8.67 -8.03
N ILE A 125 -5.93 -8.70 -6.70
CA ILE A 125 -6.23 -9.92 -5.93
C ILE A 125 -7.63 -10.41 -6.27
N ILE A 126 -8.63 -9.53 -6.31
CA ILE A 126 -10.02 -9.87 -6.68
C ILE A 126 -10.09 -10.43 -8.10
N LYS A 127 -9.42 -9.79 -9.07
CA LYS A 127 -9.38 -10.29 -10.46
C LYS A 127 -8.73 -11.68 -10.56
N LYS A 128 -7.58 -11.87 -9.91
CA LYS A 128 -6.86 -13.16 -9.92
C LYS A 128 -7.66 -14.25 -9.22
N SER A 129 -8.39 -13.94 -8.15
CA SER A 129 -9.25 -14.89 -7.44
C SER A 129 -10.38 -15.48 -8.30
N LYS A 130 -10.73 -14.84 -9.44
CA LYS A 130 -11.69 -15.43 -10.41
C LYS A 130 -11.16 -16.69 -11.10
N ILE A 131 -9.83 -16.82 -11.24
CA ILE A 131 -9.15 -17.84 -12.05
C ILE A 131 -8.15 -18.68 -11.26
N SER A 132 -7.83 -18.31 -10.02
CA SER A 132 -6.74 -18.93 -9.26
C SER A 132 -7.06 -20.33 -8.69
N GLY A 133 -8.29 -20.82 -8.83
CA GLY A 133 -8.67 -22.12 -8.29
C GLY A 133 -8.54 -22.23 -6.76
N PRO A 134 -8.28 -23.44 -6.23
CA PRO A 134 -8.30 -23.68 -4.78
C PRO A 134 -6.96 -23.33 -4.07
N PHE A 135 -6.07 -22.57 -4.70
CA PHE A 135 -4.72 -22.30 -4.19
C PHE A 135 -4.64 -21.03 -3.36
N TYR A 136 -3.81 -21.06 -2.30
CA TYR A 136 -3.48 -19.88 -1.49
C TYR A 136 -2.01 -19.89 -1.04
N THR A 137 -1.50 -18.71 -0.66
CA THR A 137 -0.14 -18.52 -0.12
C THR A 137 -0.17 -18.51 1.40
N PRO A 138 0.90 -18.97 2.10
CA PRO A 138 0.89 -19.18 3.54
C PRO A 138 0.93 -17.89 4.38
N GLY A 139 1.31 -16.74 3.81
CA GLY A 139 1.55 -15.51 4.55
C GLY A 139 0.29 -14.79 5.05
N SER A 140 0.54 -13.63 5.65
CA SER A 140 -0.50 -12.71 6.13
C SER A 140 -0.09 -11.25 5.86
N CYS A 141 -1.07 -10.36 5.85
CA CYS A 141 -0.83 -8.93 5.70
C CYS A 141 -1.71 -8.12 6.65
N GLY A 142 -1.26 -6.91 6.96
CA GLY A 142 -2.11 -5.90 7.55
C GLY A 142 -3.09 -5.35 6.50
N VAL A 143 -4.25 -4.91 6.95
CA VAL A 143 -5.30 -4.36 6.08
C VAL A 143 -5.97 -3.14 6.72
N ILE A 144 -6.44 -2.22 5.89
CA ILE A 144 -7.19 -1.02 6.28
C ILE A 144 -8.28 -0.71 5.25
N ASP A 145 -9.46 -0.32 5.71
CA ASP A 145 -10.49 0.22 4.81
C ASP A 145 -10.11 1.61 4.29
N VAL A 146 -10.38 1.90 3.02
CA VAL A 146 -10.03 3.19 2.41
C VAL A 146 -10.76 4.37 3.05
N ASN A 147 -12.01 4.18 3.51
CA ASN A 147 -12.76 5.24 4.17
C ASN A 147 -12.22 5.50 5.58
N ASP A 148 -11.80 4.45 6.30
CA ASP A 148 -11.15 4.60 7.60
C ASP A 148 -9.81 5.33 7.45
N LEU A 149 -8.98 4.93 6.48
CA LEU A 149 -7.74 5.64 6.18
C LEU A 149 -7.99 7.13 5.91
N THR A 150 -8.98 7.45 5.08
CA THR A 150 -9.32 8.83 4.73
C THR A 150 -9.78 9.63 5.96
N LYS A 151 -10.66 9.05 6.79
CA LYS A 151 -11.12 9.69 8.04
C LYS A 151 -9.97 9.94 9.01
N ILE A 152 -9.05 8.97 9.16
CA ILE A 152 -7.87 9.10 10.00
C ILE A 152 -6.98 10.24 9.52
N MET A 153 -6.73 10.34 8.20
CA MET A 153 -5.95 11.43 7.62
C MET A 153 -6.58 12.80 7.91
N ILE A 154 -7.89 12.92 7.82
CA ILE A 154 -8.62 14.16 8.15
C ILE A 154 -8.49 14.46 9.65
N LEU A 155 -8.72 13.49 10.53
CA LEU A 155 -8.61 13.69 11.98
C LEU A 155 -7.21 14.11 12.42
N LEU A 156 -6.16 13.55 11.81
CA LEU A 156 -4.77 13.96 12.07
C LEU A 156 -4.49 15.38 11.58
N MET A 157 -5.07 15.76 10.43
CA MET A 157 -4.97 17.10 9.88
C MET A 157 -5.66 18.13 10.79
N ASP A 158 -6.88 17.83 11.25
CA ASP A 158 -7.65 18.70 12.14
C ASP A 158 -6.94 18.92 13.49
N LYS A 159 -6.24 17.89 13.97
CA LYS A 159 -5.37 17.96 15.16
C LYS A 159 -4.07 18.72 14.94
N LYS A 160 -3.77 19.11 13.70
CA LYS A 160 -2.52 19.79 13.31
C LYS A 160 -1.26 19.02 13.77
N ILE A 161 -1.27 17.71 13.61
CA ILE A 161 -0.12 16.86 13.96
C ILE A 161 1.06 17.22 13.07
N THR A 162 2.24 17.40 13.66
CA THR A 162 3.47 17.79 12.94
C THR A 162 4.61 16.83 13.19
N ASN A 163 5.41 16.59 12.15
CA ASN A 163 6.69 15.89 12.22
C ASN A 163 6.60 14.47 12.80
N GLU A 164 5.50 13.79 12.46
CA GLU A 164 5.19 12.46 12.95
C GLU A 164 4.87 11.51 11.79
N ARG A 165 5.12 10.21 11.99
CA ARG A 165 4.58 9.17 11.12
C ARG A 165 3.71 8.19 11.90
N PHE A 166 2.74 7.58 11.20
CA PHE A 166 1.76 6.67 11.78
C PHE A 166 1.53 5.46 10.89
N ILE A 167 1.67 4.28 11.47
CA ILE A 167 1.18 3.04 10.85
C ILE A 167 -0.34 3.04 10.92
N ILE A 168 -0.99 2.90 9.76
CA ILE A 168 -2.45 2.81 9.69
C ILE A 168 -2.84 1.38 9.30
N ASN A 169 -3.30 0.64 10.30
CA ASN A 169 -3.67 -0.76 10.16
C ASN A 169 -4.85 -1.08 11.06
N SER A 170 -5.91 -1.69 10.54
CA SER A 170 -7.10 -2.05 11.33
C SER A 170 -7.12 -3.51 11.74
N ASP A 171 -6.56 -4.42 10.94
CA ASP A 171 -6.58 -5.85 11.21
C ASP A 171 -5.41 -6.57 10.50
N HIS A 172 -5.12 -7.79 10.96
CA HIS A 172 -4.20 -8.70 10.28
C HIS A 172 -4.98 -9.89 9.73
N ILE A 173 -4.82 -10.15 8.44
CA ILE A 173 -5.54 -11.21 7.75
C ILE A 173 -4.58 -12.17 7.03
N SER A 174 -4.77 -13.48 7.20
CA SER A 174 -4.05 -14.46 6.37
C SER A 174 -4.54 -14.40 4.93
N TYR A 175 -3.65 -14.65 3.96
CA TYR A 175 -4.08 -14.71 2.55
C TYR A 175 -5.14 -15.77 2.31
N LYS A 176 -5.12 -16.89 3.06
CA LYS A 176 -6.20 -17.89 3.04
C LYS A 176 -7.55 -17.25 3.38
N LYS A 177 -7.64 -16.53 4.52
CA LYS A 177 -8.88 -15.89 4.97
C LYS A 177 -9.33 -14.79 4.00
N LEU A 178 -8.40 -13.96 3.51
CA LEU A 178 -8.66 -12.92 2.51
C LEU A 178 -9.28 -13.53 1.23
N MET A 179 -8.63 -14.55 0.67
CA MET A 179 -9.10 -15.24 -0.53
C MET A 179 -10.40 -16.01 -0.30
N THR A 180 -10.62 -16.57 0.90
CA THR A 180 -11.90 -17.20 1.26
C THR A 180 -13.06 -16.20 1.21
N ILE A 181 -12.90 -15.01 1.80
CA ILE A 181 -13.92 -13.96 1.77
C ILE A 181 -14.19 -13.55 0.31
N ILE A 182 -13.14 -13.32 -0.48
CA ILE A 182 -13.26 -12.93 -1.88
C ILE A 182 -13.96 -14.03 -2.71
N SER A 183 -13.51 -15.27 -2.58
CA SER A 183 -14.06 -16.41 -3.35
C SER A 183 -15.53 -16.66 -2.99
N THR A 184 -15.90 -16.59 -1.72
CA THR A 184 -17.29 -16.70 -1.27
C THR A 184 -18.15 -15.61 -1.88
N ALA A 185 -17.70 -14.36 -1.81
CA ALA A 185 -18.44 -13.22 -2.37
C ALA A 185 -18.54 -13.26 -3.91
N LEU A 186 -17.58 -13.91 -4.60
CA LEU A 186 -17.59 -14.12 -6.05
C LEU A 186 -18.32 -15.42 -6.47
N ASN A 187 -18.82 -16.22 -5.54
CA ASN A 187 -19.38 -17.56 -5.80
C ASN A 187 -18.38 -18.47 -6.54
N LYS A 188 -17.12 -18.51 -6.07
CA LYS A 188 -16.03 -19.32 -6.62
C LYS A 188 -15.53 -20.35 -5.62
N THR A 189 -14.74 -21.31 -6.11
CA THR A 189 -14.10 -22.34 -5.29
C THR A 189 -13.24 -21.70 -4.20
N GLN A 190 -13.43 -22.16 -2.97
CA GLN A 190 -12.67 -21.64 -1.83
C GLN A 190 -11.23 -22.18 -1.83
N PRO A 191 -10.27 -21.39 -1.32
CA PRO A 191 -8.88 -21.82 -1.22
C PRO A 191 -8.74 -22.94 -0.18
N SER A 192 -8.26 -24.11 -0.63
CA SER A 192 -8.05 -25.31 0.21
C SER A 192 -6.62 -25.83 0.15
N ILE A 193 -5.86 -25.49 -0.91
CA ILE A 193 -4.53 -26.02 -1.15
C ILE A 193 -3.48 -24.92 -0.92
N GLN A 194 -2.62 -25.13 0.07
CA GLN A 194 -1.51 -24.23 0.36
C GLN A 194 -0.36 -24.46 -0.62
N LEU A 195 0.08 -23.41 -1.28
CA LEU A 195 1.27 -23.42 -2.11
C LEU A 195 2.54 -23.26 -1.24
N SER A 196 3.52 -24.15 -1.41
CA SER A 196 4.82 -23.94 -0.77
C SER A 196 5.58 -22.78 -1.42
N PRO A 197 6.49 -22.08 -0.69
CA PRO A 197 7.29 -20.99 -1.25
C PRO A 197 8.10 -21.41 -2.50
N ILE A 198 8.52 -22.68 -2.56
CA ILE A 198 9.26 -23.23 -3.71
C ILE A 198 8.35 -23.29 -4.94
N ILE A 199 7.14 -23.83 -4.79
CA ILE A 199 6.16 -23.89 -5.88
C ILE A 199 5.82 -22.50 -6.38
N ILE A 200 5.61 -21.53 -5.48
CA ILE A 200 5.33 -20.14 -5.84
C ILE A 200 6.47 -19.56 -6.69
N LYS A 201 7.74 -19.77 -6.28
CA LYS A 201 8.90 -19.33 -7.07
C LYS A 201 8.91 -19.96 -8.47
N ILE A 202 8.68 -21.28 -8.57
CA ILE A 202 8.66 -22.00 -9.86
C ILE A 202 7.56 -21.40 -10.77
N LEU A 203 6.35 -21.18 -10.24
CA LEU A 203 5.24 -20.60 -11.01
C LEU A 203 5.58 -19.18 -11.51
N ILE A 204 6.24 -18.38 -10.70
CA ILE A 204 6.69 -17.03 -11.11
C ILE A 204 7.75 -17.13 -12.21
N TYR A 205 8.72 -18.04 -12.11
CA TYR A 205 9.72 -18.21 -13.17
C TYR A 205 9.07 -18.67 -14.49
N ILE A 206 8.11 -19.58 -14.44
CA ILE A 206 7.33 -20.01 -15.62
C ILE A 206 6.59 -18.81 -16.22
N ASP A 207 5.92 -17.99 -15.40
CA ASP A 207 5.22 -16.78 -15.86
C ASP A 207 6.17 -15.76 -16.51
N ILE A 208 7.35 -15.54 -15.91
CA ILE A 208 8.39 -14.66 -16.47
C ILE A 208 8.84 -15.14 -17.86
N ILE A 209 9.18 -16.42 -17.98
CA ILE A 209 9.64 -16.99 -19.25
C ILE A 209 8.52 -16.90 -20.29
N TRP A 210 7.31 -17.28 -19.93
CA TRP A 210 6.17 -17.30 -20.82
C TRP A 210 5.78 -15.90 -21.34
N ASN A 211 5.80 -14.90 -20.45
CA ASN A 211 5.52 -13.52 -20.83
C ASN A 211 6.67 -12.91 -21.67
N LYS A 212 7.93 -13.27 -21.37
CA LYS A 212 9.08 -12.84 -22.18
C LYS A 212 9.00 -13.38 -23.61
N VAL A 213 8.65 -14.65 -23.79
CA VAL A 213 8.48 -15.28 -25.12
C VAL A 213 7.33 -14.62 -25.90
N ARG A 214 6.26 -14.19 -25.22
CA ARG A 214 5.10 -13.55 -25.83
C ARG A 214 5.22 -12.02 -26.00
N GLY A 215 6.34 -11.44 -25.62
CA GLY A 215 6.53 -9.96 -25.65
C GLY A 215 5.60 -9.20 -24.71
N LYS A 216 5.01 -9.87 -23.71
CA LYS A 216 4.12 -9.24 -22.72
C LYS A 216 4.90 -8.73 -21.52
N LYS A 217 4.37 -7.66 -20.89
CA LYS A 217 4.94 -7.14 -19.63
C LYS A 217 4.80 -8.18 -18.52
N ILE A 218 5.91 -8.42 -17.80
CA ILE A 218 5.96 -9.31 -16.64
C ILE A 218 5.25 -8.61 -15.49
N GLU A 219 4.19 -9.21 -14.97
CA GLU A 219 3.40 -8.62 -13.86
C GLU A 219 3.83 -9.17 -12.48
N LEU A 220 4.37 -10.37 -12.44
CA LEU A 220 4.82 -11.00 -11.19
C LEU A 220 6.33 -10.83 -11.02
N SER A 221 6.75 -10.46 -9.82
CA SER A 221 8.17 -10.41 -9.44
C SER A 221 8.47 -11.39 -8.31
N LEU A 222 9.73 -11.75 -8.16
CA LEU A 222 10.18 -12.58 -7.02
C LEU A 222 9.94 -11.88 -5.68
N ASP A 223 9.89 -10.55 -5.66
CA ASP A 223 9.52 -9.77 -4.46
C ASP A 223 8.11 -10.13 -3.97
N ALA A 224 7.19 -10.46 -4.89
CA ALA A 224 5.84 -10.88 -4.52
C ALA A 224 5.83 -12.17 -3.67
N VAL A 225 6.83 -13.05 -3.84
CA VAL A 225 6.95 -14.26 -3.01
C VAL A 225 7.11 -13.86 -1.54
N LYS A 226 8.03 -12.93 -1.26
CA LYS A 226 8.32 -12.47 0.11
C LYS A 226 7.05 -11.90 0.77
N TYR A 227 6.34 -11.03 0.06
CA TYR A 227 5.10 -10.42 0.59
C TYR A 227 3.96 -11.44 0.79
N THR A 228 3.91 -12.51 -0.01
CA THR A 228 2.81 -13.48 0.06
C THR A 228 3.11 -14.68 0.95
N THR A 229 4.36 -14.90 1.36
CA THR A 229 4.76 -16.03 2.21
C THR A 229 5.11 -15.63 3.65
N ASN A 230 5.46 -14.37 3.90
CA ASN A 230 5.80 -13.90 5.23
C ASN A 230 4.56 -13.49 6.04
N HIS A 231 4.69 -13.58 7.36
CA HIS A 231 3.72 -13.08 8.31
C HIS A 231 4.19 -11.71 8.82
N PHE A 232 3.58 -10.64 8.32
CA PHE A 232 3.88 -9.31 8.80
C PHE A 232 2.95 -8.97 9.96
N MET A 233 3.55 -8.66 11.11
CA MET A 233 2.84 -8.12 12.26
C MET A 233 3.17 -6.63 12.40
N LEU A 234 2.16 -5.80 12.49
CA LEU A 234 2.27 -4.35 12.62
C LEU A 234 1.75 -3.93 13.99
N ASN A 235 2.45 -3.03 14.64
CA ASN A 235 1.98 -2.37 15.85
C ASN A 235 1.48 -0.97 15.50
N SER A 236 0.17 -0.78 15.42
CA SER A 236 -0.49 0.50 15.12
C SER A 236 -0.97 1.22 16.39
N SER A 237 -0.50 0.86 17.57
CA SER A 237 -0.98 1.43 18.84
C SER A 237 -0.75 2.94 18.96
N LYS A 238 0.19 3.52 18.22
CA LYS A 238 0.46 4.96 18.19
C LYS A 238 -0.74 5.73 17.66
N ILE A 239 -1.33 5.30 16.55
CA ILE A 239 -2.52 5.96 16.00
C ILE A 239 -3.72 5.84 16.93
N ASP A 240 -3.94 4.67 17.55
CA ASP A 240 -5.06 4.44 18.46
C ASP A 240 -4.97 5.31 19.73
N LYS A 241 -3.75 5.63 20.18
CA LYS A 241 -3.51 6.58 21.28
C LYS A 241 -3.68 8.05 20.88
N THR A 242 -3.49 8.35 19.60
CA THR A 242 -3.52 9.74 19.08
C THR A 242 -4.94 10.19 18.74
N ILE A 243 -5.74 9.29 18.18
CA ILE A 243 -7.13 9.55 17.80
C ILE A 243 -8.04 8.40 18.29
N SER A 244 -9.32 8.75 18.55
CA SER A 244 -10.36 7.75 18.74
C SER A 244 -11.03 7.46 17.41
N HIS A 245 -10.96 6.22 16.93
CA HIS A 245 -11.56 5.81 15.67
C HIS A 245 -12.13 4.39 15.77
N ASN A 246 -13.33 4.18 15.27
CA ASN A 246 -13.94 2.87 15.16
C ASN A 246 -13.77 2.33 13.76
N TYR A 247 -12.97 1.28 13.63
CA TYR A 247 -12.66 0.68 12.33
C TYR A 247 -13.83 -0.15 11.78
N VAL A 248 -14.07 -0.05 10.50
CA VAL A 248 -14.99 -0.92 9.77
C VAL A 248 -14.44 -2.36 9.76
N LYS A 249 -15.32 -3.35 9.93
CA LYS A 249 -14.91 -4.75 9.81
C LYS A 249 -14.40 -5.05 8.39
N ILE A 250 -13.19 -5.55 8.27
CA ILE A 250 -12.56 -5.82 6.98
C ILE A 250 -13.37 -6.77 6.09
N SER A 251 -14.09 -7.72 6.68
CA SER A 251 -14.99 -8.59 5.91
C SER A 251 -16.13 -7.83 5.22
N GLU A 252 -16.59 -6.74 5.80
CA GLU A 252 -17.62 -5.87 5.22
C GLU A 252 -17.02 -5.01 4.12
N SER A 253 -15.85 -4.39 4.35
CA SER A 253 -15.11 -3.64 3.34
C SER A 253 -14.83 -4.47 2.08
N ILE A 254 -14.37 -5.71 2.25
CA ILE A 254 -14.10 -6.61 1.11
C ILE A 254 -15.39 -6.93 0.36
N LYS A 255 -16.50 -7.22 1.06
CA LYS A 255 -17.79 -7.50 0.42
C LYS A 255 -18.29 -6.32 -0.39
N GLN A 256 -18.28 -5.11 0.17
CA GLN A 256 -18.67 -3.88 -0.52
C GLN A 256 -17.80 -3.63 -1.76
N CYS A 257 -16.48 -3.81 -1.63
CA CYS A 257 -15.54 -3.69 -2.74
C CYS A 257 -15.90 -4.67 -3.88
N ILE A 258 -16.24 -5.92 -3.56
CA ILE A 258 -16.61 -6.94 -4.55
C ILE A 258 -17.98 -6.65 -5.20
N GLU A 259 -18.93 -6.13 -4.44
CA GLU A 259 -20.24 -5.74 -5.01
C GLU A 259 -20.08 -4.63 -6.05
N LEU A 260 -19.26 -3.62 -5.76
CA LEU A 260 -18.95 -2.58 -6.73
C LEU A 260 -18.18 -3.12 -7.93
N PHE A 261 -17.23 -4.03 -7.72
CA PHE A 261 -16.53 -4.72 -8.80
C PHE A 261 -17.49 -5.46 -9.72
N LYS A 262 -18.47 -6.21 -9.18
CA LYS A 262 -19.48 -6.90 -9.97
C LYS A 262 -20.35 -5.93 -10.77
N LYS A 263 -20.82 -4.84 -10.14
CA LYS A 263 -21.64 -3.82 -10.82
C LYS A 263 -20.91 -3.16 -12.00
N GLU A 264 -19.62 -2.87 -11.84
CA GLU A 264 -18.83 -2.28 -12.95
C GLU A 264 -18.52 -3.27 -14.07
N GLN A 265 -18.41 -4.57 -13.76
CA GLN A 265 -18.24 -5.61 -14.77
C GLN A 265 -19.51 -5.83 -15.62
N LEU A 266 -20.69 -5.58 -15.05
CA LEU A 266 -21.96 -5.67 -15.75
C LEU A 266 -22.23 -4.46 -16.67
N ARG A 267 -21.52 -3.34 -16.47
CA ARG A 267 -21.64 -2.12 -17.27
C ARG A 267 -20.70 -2.06 -18.48
N ARG A 268 -19.77 -3.01 -18.57
CA ARG A 268 -18.81 -3.18 -19.69
C ARG A 268 -19.24 -4.32 -20.60
#